data_9cf5980ca0bc2f3be11df5a9f794744c
#
_entry.id   9cf5980ca0bc2f3be11df5a9f794744c
#
_cell.length_a   1.000
_cell.length_b   1.000
_cell.length_c   1.000
_cell.angle_alpha   90.00
_cell.angle_beta   90.00
_cell.angle_gamma   90.00
#
_symmetry.space_group_name_H-M   'P 1'
#
loop_
_entity.id
_entity.type
_entity.pdbx_description
1 polymer ?
#
loop_
_entity_poly.entity_id
_entity_poly.type
_entity_poly.pdbx_seq_one_letter_code
_entity_poly.pdbx_strand_id
1 'polypeptide(L)'
;SAASEVYKRQLGIESIPSESECYPAKLAHGHISWLLNQGVSYIFYPCVPYERKEFDEAGNHYNCPIVTSYGENIKNNVEELADESITYQNPFVSFESDKILADELVRYLGKENNIDAGEIRKAAHKAYEELQKTRNDIRLEGERVLKWMADNNKRGIVLAGRPYHIDPEINHGIPELITSYDIAVLSEDSISHLGKVDRPTIAMDQWMYHSRLYAAASFVRTQN
;
A
#
# COMPACT_ATOMS: atom_id res chain seq x y z
N SER A 1 -15.05 5.98 7.82
CA SER A 1 -14.63 7.31 8.31
C SER A 1 -13.42 7.14 9.23
N ALA A 2 -12.60 8.19 9.43
CA ALA A 2 -11.44 8.19 10.33
C ALA A 2 -11.80 7.68 11.74
N ALA A 3 -12.92 8.12 12.30
CA ALA A 3 -13.44 7.63 13.59
C ALA A 3 -13.67 6.10 13.62
N SER A 4 -14.08 5.50 12.51
CA SER A 4 -14.23 4.04 12.38
C SER A 4 -12.87 3.32 12.45
N GLU A 5 -11.83 3.89 11.85
CA GLU A 5 -10.49 3.30 11.86
C GLU A 5 -9.82 3.41 13.25
N VAL A 6 -9.99 4.53 13.95
CA VAL A 6 -9.54 4.69 15.34
C VAL A 6 -10.17 3.63 16.25
N TYR A 7 -11.49 3.42 16.13
CA TYR A 7 -12.20 2.39 16.89
C TYR A 7 -11.65 0.98 16.57
N LYS A 8 -11.47 0.65 15.30
CA LYS A 8 -10.91 -0.66 14.91
C LYS A 8 -9.50 -0.87 15.48
N ARG A 9 -8.64 0.15 15.44
CA ARG A 9 -7.32 0.06 16.07
C ARG A 9 -7.40 -0.28 17.55
N GLN A 10 -8.36 0.30 18.28
CA GLN A 10 -8.55 0.01 19.71
C GLN A 10 -8.93 -1.44 19.96
N LEU A 11 -9.70 -2.08 19.06
CA LEU A 11 -10.05 -3.50 19.19
C LEU A 11 -8.83 -4.43 19.11
N GLY A 12 -7.80 -4.07 18.36
CA GLY A 12 -6.61 -4.89 18.20
C GLY A 12 -5.45 -4.55 19.14
N ILE A 13 -5.64 -3.63 20.09
CA ILE A 13 -4.54 -3.07 20.89
C ILE A 13 -3.76 -4.13 21.69
N GLU A 14 -4.44 -5.15 22.19
CA GLU A 14 -3.84 -6.21 22.98
C GLU A 14 -2.97 -7.18 22.18
N SER A 15 -3.22 -7.27 20.86
CA SER A 15 -2.46 -8.13 19.95
C SER A 15 -1.30 -7.40 19.25
N ILE A 16 -1.16 -6.08 19.43
CA ILE A 16 -0.06 -5.30 18.85
C ILE A 16 1.22 -5.56 19.64
N PRO A 17 2.26 -6.18 19.01
CA PRO A 17 3.44 -6.62 19.75
C PRO A 17 4.37 -5.48 20.18
N SER A 18 4.25 -4.30 19.56
CA SER A 18 5.09 -3.15 19.88
C SER A 18 4.39 -1.82 19.60
N GLU A 19 4.52 -0.88 20.53
CA GLU A 19 4.05 0.49 20.33
C GLU A 19 4.77 1.23 19.20
N SER A 20 5.99 0.81 18.85
CA SER A 20 6.79 1.39 17.78
C SER A 20 6.38 0.94 16.38
N GLU A 21 5.43 0.00 16.24
CA GLU A 21 4.90 -0.37 14.93
C GLU A 21 4.22 0.81 14.23
N CYS A 22 4.33 0.82 12.89
CA CYS A 22 3.68 1.85 12.09
C CYS A 22 2.15 1.75 12.18
N TYR A 23 1.47 2.88 11.95
CA TYR A 23 0.02 2.98 12.06
C TYR A 23 -0.74 1.92 11.23
N PRO A 24 -0.41 1.62 9.96
CA PRO A 24 -1.08 0.55 9.21
C PRO A 24 -0.95 -0.84 9.83
N ALA A 25 0.20 -1.16 10.43
CA ALA A 25 0.37 -2.43 11.14
C ALA A 25 -0.62 -2.56 12.31
N LYS A 26 -0.74 -1.49 13.10
CA LYS A 26 -1.71 -1.44 14.20
C LYS A 26 -3.16 -1.55 13.72
N LEU A 27 -3.50 -0.90 12.59
CA LEU A 27 -4.82 -1.02 11.98
C LEU A 27 -5.12 -2.45 11.53
N ALA A 28 -4.13 -3.15 10.96
CA ALA A 28 -4.30 -4.53 10.50
C ALA A 28 -4.76 -5.45 11.64
N HIS A 29 -4.15 -5.35 12.83
CA HIS A 29 -4.60 -6.07 14.02
C HIS A 29 -6.07 -5.77 14.36
N GLY A 30 -6.43 -4.49 14.40
CA GLY A 30 -7.80 -4.07 14.69
C GLY A 30 -8.82 -4.54 13.65
N HIS A 31 -8.45 -4.58 12.37
CA HIS A 31 -9.33 -5.12 11.32
C HIS A 31 -9.59 -6.61 11.50
N ILE A 32 -8.56 -7.39 11.86
CA ILE A 32 -8.74 -8.84 12.13
C ILE A 32 -9.62 -9.05 13.35
N SER A 33 -9.35 -8.38 14.47
CA SER A 33 -10.19 -8.47 15.67
C SER A 33 -11.64 -8.07 15.38
N TRP A 34 -11.86 -7.04 14.56
CA TRP A 34 -13.19 -6.65 14.13
C TRP A 34 -13.91 -7.72 13.31
N LEU A 35 -13.22 -8.36 12.35
CA LEU A 35 -13.77 -9.46 11.56
C LEU A 35 -14.17 -10.64 12.43
N LEU A 36 -13.31 -11.02 13.38
CA LEU A 36 -13.60 -12.10 14.34
C LEU A 36 -14.83 -11.79 15.21
N ASN A 37 -14.95 -10.54 15.67
CA ASN A 37 -16.13 -10.07 16.43
C ASN A 37 -17.42 -10.05 15.59
N GLN A 38 -17.32 -10.03 14.25
CA GLN A 38 -18.48 -10.20 13.34
C GLN A 38 -18.81 -11.68 13.04
N GLY A 39 -18.08 -12.62 13.65
CA GLY A 39 -18.28 -14.06 13.43
C GLY A 39 -17.69 -14.57 12.10
N VAL A 40 -16.74 -13.86 11.51
CA VAL A 40 -16.04 -14.33 10.33
C VAL A 40 -15.10 -15.47 10.70
N SER A 41 -15.31 -16.64 10.11
CA SER A 41 -14.52 -17.85 10.39
C SER A 41 -13.48 -18.19 9.32
N TYR A 42 -13.46 -17.48 8.19
CA TYR A 42 -12.44 -17.65 7.14
C TYR A 42 -11.82 -16.30 6.80
N ILE A 43 -10.52 -16.17 7.03
CA ILE A 43 -9.76 -14.96 6.76
C ILE A 43 -8.56 -15.29 5.85
N PHE A 44 -8.50 -14.65 4.68
CA PHE A 44 -7.36 -14.72 3.77
C PHE A 44 -6.57 -13.42 3.83
N TYR A 45 -5.37 -13.45 4.43
CA TYR A 45 -4.52 -12.28 4.62
C TYR A 45 -3.08 -12.56 4.18
N PRO A 46 -2.76 -12.42 2.88
CA PRO A 46 -1.47 -12.82 2.34
C PRO A 46 -0.32 -11.90 2.80
N CYS A 47 0.87 -12.48 2.89
CA CYS A 47 2.14 -11.78 3.01
C CYS A 47 2.66 -11.42 1.61
N VAL A 48 2.99 -10.16 1.37
CA VAL A 48 3.40 -9.67 0.04
C VAL A 48 4.84 -9.13 0.07
N PRO A 49 5.86 -9.96 -0.25
CA PRO A 49 7.26 -9.51 -0.26
C PRO A 49 7.61 -8.65 -1.46
N TYR A 50 7.00 -8.89 -2.62
CA TYR A 50 7.32 -8.20 -3.87
C TYR A 50 6.13 -7.42 -4.41
N GLU A 51 6.35 -6.14 -4.66
CA GLU A 51 5.47 -5.28 -5.44
C GLU A 51 5.84 -5.33 -6.92
N ARG A 52 4.98 -4.78 -7.78
CA ARG A 52 5.34 -4.56 -9.17
C ARG A 52 6.52 -3.60 -9.27
N LYS A 53 7.48 -3.94 -10.13
CA LYS A 53 8.59 -3.05 -10.46
C LYS A 53 8.07 -1.88 -11.29
N GLU A 54 8.12 -0.67 -10.74
CA GLU A 54 7.68 0.56 -11.42
C GLU A 54 8.82 1.26 -12.19
N PHE A 55 10.07 1.00 -11.79
CA PHE A 55 11.27 1.57 -12.41
C PHE A 55 12.21 0.44 -12.79
N ASP A 56 12.44 0.27 -14.09
CA ASP A 56 13.25 -0.85 -14.62
C ASP A 56 14.69 -0.83 -14.11
N GLU A 57 15.24 0.37 -13.87
CA GLU A 57 16.61 0.56 -13.40
C GLU A 57 16.75 0.42 -11.87
N ALA A 58 15.64 0.27 -11.12
CA ALA A 58 15.72 0.09 -9.68
C ALA A 58 16.38 -1.23 -9.31
N GLY A 59 17.17 -1.24 -8.23
CA GLY A 59 17.90 -2.42 -7.78
C GLY A 59 16.98 -3.56 -7.37
N ASN A 60 15.83 -3.26 -6.77
CA ASN A 60 14.78 -4.24 -6.45
C ASN A 60 13.41 -3.53 -6.26
N HIS A 61 12.38 -4.31 -5.94
CA HIS A 61 11.00 -3.83 -5.75
C HIS A 61 10.32 -4.49 -4.56
N TYR A 62 11.07 -4.72 -3.50
CA TYR A 62 10.54 -5.26 -2.25
C TYR A 62 9.50 -4.35 -1.63
N ASN A 63 8.55 -4.97 -0.94
CA ASN A 63 7.70 -4.28 0.01
C ASN A 63 8.47 -3.96 1.31
N CYS A 64 7.92 -3.11 2.13
CA CYS A 64 8.42 -2.87 3.49
C CYS A 64 8.43 -4.19 4.28
N PRO A 65 9.48 -4.52 5.06
CA PRO A 65 9.52 -5.73 5.88
C PRO A 65 8.31 -5.89 6.80
N ILE A 66 7.80 -4.79 7.37
CA ILE A 66 6.59 -4.81 8.21
C ILE A 66 5.36 -5.23 7.38
N VAL A 67 5.16 -4.66 6.18
CA VAL A 67 4.07 -5.05 5.28
C VAL A 67 4.18 -6.53 4.89
N THR A 68 5.38 -6.98 4.55
CA THR A 68 5.64 -8.39 4.24
C THR A 68 5.27 -9.34 5.38
N SER A 69 5.46 -8.91 6.63
CA SER A 69 5.23 -9.74 7.81
C SER A 69 3.86 -9.58 8.46
N TYR A 70 2.97 -8.71 7.96
CA TYR A 70 1.65 -8.49 8.59
C TYR A 70 0.90 -9.78 8.89
N GLY A 71 0.77 -10.66 7.89
CA GLY A 71 0.03 -11.91 8.03
C GLY A 71 0.62 -12.83 9.11
N GLU A 72 1.95 -12.95 9.17
CA GLU A 72 2.64 -13.76 10.17
C GLU A 72 2.59 -13.12 11.57
N ASN A 73 2.74 -11.81 11.64
CA ASN A 73 2.65 -11.07 12.91
C ASN A 73 1.26 -11.24 13.53
N ILE A 74 0.21 -11.01 12.77
CA ILE A 74 -1.17 -11.19 13.19
C ILE A 74 -1.42 -12.62 13.66
N LYS A 75 -1.02 -13.63 12.87
CA LYS A 75 -1.19 -15.05 13.20
C LYS A 75 -0.61 -15.42 14.57
N ASN A 76 0.52 -14.82 14.93
CA ASN A 76 1.25 -15.15 16.14
C ASN A 76 0.85 -14.31 17.37
N ASN A 77 0.05 -13.25 17.20
CA ASN A 77 -0.28 -12.33 18.27
C ASN A 77 -1.80 -12.16 18.52
N VAL A 78 -2.66 -12.63 17.61
CA VAL A 78 -4.11 -12.63 17.80
C VAL A 78 -4.52 -14.01 18.30
N GLU A 79 -4.81 -14.11 19.62
CA GLU A 79 -5.06 -15.39 20.30
C GLU A 79 -6.27 -16.14 19.72
N GLU A 80 -7.31 -15.43 19.32
CA GLU A 80 -8.53 -16.01 18.75
C GLU A 80 -8.30 -16.80 17.46
N LEU A 81 -7.21 -16.51 16.74
CA LEU A 81 -6.84 -17.28 15.53
C LEU A 81 -6.33 -18.70 15.83
N ALA A 82 -6.09 -19.03 17.10
CA ALA A 82 -5.76 -20.38 17.54
C ALA A 82 -7.00 -21.29 17.68
N ASP A 83 -8.21 -20.76 17.60
CA ASP A 83 -9.45 -21.53 17.64
C ASP A 83 -9.59 -22.36 16.34
N GLU A 84 -9.80 -23.67 16.49
CA GLU A 84 -9.96 -24.60 15.37
C GLU A 84 -11.16 -24.32 14.44
N SER A 85 -12.13 -23.53 14.92
CA SER A 85 -13.27 -23.09 14.12
C SER A 85 -12.92 -21.96 13.14
N ILE A 86 -11.74 -21.34 13.28
CA ILE A 86 -11.28 -20.21 12.46
C ILE A 86 -10.20 -20.68 11.49
N THR A 87 -10.43 -20.47 10.20
CA THR A 87 -9.42 -20.67 9.18
C THR A 87 -8.73 -19.36 8.85
N TYR A 88 -7.46 -19.25 9.21
CA TYR A 88 -6.61 -18.10 8.86
C TYR A 88 -5.53 -18.52 7.87
N GLN A 89 -5.59 -17.98 6.66
CA GLN A 89 -4.62 -18.26 5.58
C GLN A 89 -3.79 -17.01 5.29
N ASN A 90 -2.48 -17.12 5.47
CA ASN A 90 -1.52 -16.03 5.24
C ASN A 90 -0.35 -16.44 4.33
N PRO A 91 -0.64 -16.95 3.11
CA PRO A 91 0.42 -17.38 2.21
C PRO A 91 1.28 -16.21 1.74
N PHE A 92 2.52 -16.51 1.36
CA PHE A 92 3.36 -15.56 0.65
C PHE A 92 2.94 -15.52 -0.82
N VAL A 93 2.58 -14.32 -1.31
CA VAL A 93 2.23 -14.08 -2.72
C VAL A 93 3.01 -12.89 -3.27
N SER A 94 3.28 -12.89 -4.58
CA SER A 94 4.00 -11.80 -5.24
C SER A 94 3.08 -10.98 -6.14
N PHE A 95 3.19 -9.66 -6.05
CA PHE A 95 2.50 -8.72 -6.96
C PHE A 95 3.36 -8.32 -8.16
N GLU A 96 4.47 -9.00 -8.40
CA GLU A 96 5.39 -8.71 -9.50
C GLU A 96 4.69 -8.74 -10.86
N SER A 97 3.82 -9.70 -11.11
CA SER A 97 2.95 -9.74 -12.29
C SER A 97 1.61 -10.42 -11.97
N ASP A 98 0.61 -10.13 -12.81
CA ASP A 98 -0.71 -10.76 -12.75
C ASP A 98 -0.65 -12.29 -12.90
N LYS A 99 0.26 -12.79 -13.74
CA LYS A 99 0.47 -14.22 -13.95
C LYS A 99 1.02 -14.90 -12.70
N ILE A 100 2.07 -14.34 -12.09
CA ILE A 100 2.68 -14.90 -10.87
C ILE A 100 1.64 -14.93 -9.75
N LEU A 101 0.97 -13.79 -9.52
CA LEU A 101 -0.09 -13.68 -8.52
C LEU A 101 -1.20 -14.70 -8.76
N ALA A 102 -1.68 -14.83 -10.00
CA ALA A 102 -2.74 -15.77 -10.34
C ALA A 102 -2.35 -17.23 -10.10
N ASP A 103 -1.14 -17.63 -10.47
CA ASP A 103 -0.66 -19.01 -10.28
C ASP A 103 -0.48 -19.32 -8.77
N GLU A 104 -0.04 -18.38 -7.97
CA GLU A 104 0.05 -18.51 -6.51
C GLU A 104 -1.35 -18.60 -5.88
N LEU A 105 -2.29 -17.74 -6.26
CA LEU A 105 -3.67 -17.80 -5.78
C LEU A 105 -4.37 -19.12 -6.15
N VAL A 106 -4.14 -19.64 -7.35
CA VAL A 106 -4.64 -20.99 -7.74
C VAL A 106 -4.10 -22.06 -6.79
N ARG A 107 -2.82 -21.99 -6.42
CA ARG A 107 -2.20 -22.96 -5.50
C ARG A 107 -2.80 -22.91 -4.11
N TYR A 108 -3.06 -21.71 -3.58
CA TYR A 108 -3.55 -21.54 -2.21
C TYR A 108 -5.08 -21.60 -2.08
N LEU A 109 -5.82 -21.04 -3.03
CA LEU A 109 -7.28 -20.96 -2.94
C LEU A 109 -7.98 -22.09 -3.72
N GLY A 110 -7.41 -22.54 -4.83
CA GLY A 110 -8.07 -23.47 -5.73
C GLY A 110 -8.38 -24.81 -5.08
N LYS A 111 -7.39 -25.42 -4.44
CA LYS A 111 -7.55 -26.76 -3.84
C LYS A 111 -8.37 -26.74 -2.54
N GLU A 112 -8.08 -25.79 -1.66
CA GLU A 112 -8.68 -25.74 -0.32
C GLU A 112 -10.13 -25.28 -0.35
N ASN A 113 -10.48 -24.40 -1.29
CA ASN A 113 -11.82 -23.82 -1.39
C ASN A 113 -12.63 -24.38 -2.58
N ASN A 114 -12.10 -25.37 -3.32
CA ASN A 114 -12.75 -25.96 -4.48
C ASN A 114 -13.19 -24.90 -5.53
N ILE A 115 -12.34 -23.90 -5.78
CA ILE A 115 -12.58 -22.83 -6.76
C ILE A 115 -11.86 -23.20 -8.07
N ASP A 116 -12.55 -22.98 -9.20
CA ASP A 116 -11.97 -23.25 -10.52
C ASP A 116 -10.73 -22.35 -10.79
N ALA A 117 -9.66 -22.96 -11.28
CA ALA A 117 -8.41 -22.26 -11.54
C ALA A 117 -8.53 -21.18 -12.62
N GLY A 118 -9.41 -21.36 -13.60
CA GLY A 118 -9.69 -20.35 -14.63
C GLY A 118 -10.42 -19.16 -14.07
N GLU A 119 -11.35 -19.38 -13.13
CA GLU A 119 -12.04 -18.30 -12.42
C GLU A 119 -11.08 -17.47 -11.58
N ILE A 120 -10.18 -18.12 -10.82
CA ILE A 120 -9.16 -17.43 -10.02
C ILE A 120 -8.25 -16.57 -10.91
N ARG A 121 -7.74 -17.14 -12.01
CA ARG A 121 -6.87 -16.40 -12.95
C ARG A 121 -7.58 -15.20 -13.56
N LYS A 122 -8.83 -15.34 -13.96
CA LYS A 122 -9.63 -14.26 -14.51
C LYS A 122 -9.85 -13.14 -13.46
N ALA A 123 -10.15 -13.50 -12.23
CA ALA A 123 -10.34 -12.55 -11.14
C ALA A 123 -9.04 -11.81 -10.80
N ALA A 124 -7.91 -12.52 -10.69
CA ALA A 124 -6.61 -11.93 -10.44
C ALA A 124 -6.19 -10.93 -11.54
N HIS A 125 -6.35 -11.32 -12.81
CA HIS A 125 -6.07 -10.45 -13.95
C HIS A 125 -6.92 -9.18 -13.91
N LYS A 126 -8.22 -9.32 -13.71
CA LYS A 126 -9.13 -8.16 -13.62
C LYS A 126 -8.79 -7.24 -12.44
N ALA A 127 -8.46 -7.80 -11.28
CA ALA A 127 -8.04 -7.01 -10.12
C ALA A 127 -6.74 -6.24 -10.40
N TYR A 128 -5.81 -6.88 -11.11
CA TYR A 128 -4.54 -6.25 -11.50
C TYR A 128 -4.75 -5.11 -12.51
N GLU A 129 -5.64 -5.27 -13.48
CA GLU A 129 -6.05 -4.20 -14.41
C GLU A 129 -6.64 -3.00 -13.67
N GLU A 130 -7.57 -3.22 -12.73
CA GLU A 130 -8.17 -2.13 -11.94
C GLU A 130 -7.13 -1.43 -11.05
N LEU A 131 -6.18 -2.15 -10.49
CA LEU A 131 -5.06 -1.54 -9.75
C LEU A 131 -4.22 -0.62 -10.66
N GLN A 132 -3.92 -1.06 -11.89
CA GLN A 132 -3.17 -0.25 -12.85
C GLN A 132 -3.96 1.00 -13.28
N LYS A 133 -5.25 0.85 -13.50
CA LYS A 133 -6.14 1.97 -13.82
C LYS A 133 -6.15 3.00 -12.71
N THR A 134 -6.35 2.58 -11.46
CA THR A 134 -6.32 3.47 -10.28
C THR A 134 -5.00 4.24 -10.18
N ARG A 135 -3.87 3.55 -10.36
CA ARG A 135 -2.55 4.19 -10.36
C ARG A 135 -2.41 5.22 -11.49
N ASN A 136 -2.93 4.90 -12.67
CA ASN A 136 -2.91 5.81 -13.80
C ASN A 136 -3.81 7.03 -13.57
N ASP A 137 -4.99 6.86 -12.98
CA ASP A 137 -5.89 7.96 -12.65
C ASP A 137 -5.23 8.95 -11.66
N ILE A 138 -4.49 8.45 -10.66
CA ILE A 138 -3.70 9.27 -9.73
C ILE A 138 -2.63 10.07 -10.48
N ARG A 139 -1.90 9.45 -11.41
CA ARG A 139 -0.88 10.11 -12.23
C ARG A 139 -1.46 11.21 -13.12
N LEU A 140 -2.55 10.92 -13.80
CA LEU A 140 -3.25 11.88 -14.66
C LEU A 140 -3.77 13.08 -13.85
N GLU A 141 -4.26 12.84 -12.63
CA GLU A 141 -4.66 13.93 -11.75
C GLU A 141 -3.45 14.78 -11.31
N GLY A 142 -2.32 14.16 -10.99
CA GLY A 142 -1.07 14.86 -10.72
C GLY A 142 -0.63 15.76 -11.86
N GLU A 143 -0.63 15.24 -13.10
CA GLU A 143 -0.32 16.02 -14.31
C GLU A 143 -1.30 17.17 -14.53
N ARG A 144 -2.60 16.93 -14.30
CA ARG A 144 -3.64 17.98 -14.37
C ARG A 144 -3.36 19.10 -13.37
N VAL A 145 -2.98 18.77 -12.14
CA VAL A 145 -2.65 19.75 -11.10
C VAL A 145 -1.40 20.53 -11.46
N LEU A 146 -0.34 19.86 -11.95
CA LEU A 146 0.88 20.53 -12.40
C LEU A 146 0.60 21.55 -13.52
N LYS A 147 -0.23 21.16 -14.48
CA LYS A 147 -0.66 22.08 -15.55
C LYS A 147 -1.45 23.27 -14.97
N TRP A 148 -2.40 23.03 -14.07
CA TRP A 148 -3.15 24.09 -13.43
C TRP A 148 -2.25 25.06 -12.65
N MET A 149 -1.22 24.56 -11.96
CA MET A 149 -0.24 25.38 -11.27
C MET A 149 0.52 26.29 -12.23
N ALA A 150 0.98 25.74 -13.35
CA ALA A 150 1.68 26.51 -14.38
C ALA A 150 0.77 27.60 -14.99
N ASP A 151 -0.46 27.26 -15.36
CA ASP A 151 -1.43 28.18 -15.98
C ASP A 151 -1.85 29.31 -15.03
N ASN A 152 -1.80 29.10 -13.70
CA ASN A 152 -2.22 30.04 -12.67
C ASN A 152 -1.06 30.67 -11.87
N ASN A 153 0.18 30.41 -12.26
CA ASN A 153 1.39 30.85 -11.54
C ASN A 153 1.35 30.49 -10.04
N LYS A 154 0.95 29.25 -9.74
CA LYS A 154 0.86 28.71 -8.37
C LYS A 154 2.08 27.88 -8.03
N ARG A 155 2.44 27.89 -6.74
CA ARG A 155 3.44 26.99 -6.18
C ARG A 155 2.79 25.69 -5.70
N GLY A 156 3.59 24.62 -5.60
CA GLY A 156 3.15 23.34 -5.05
C GLY A 156 4.18 22.75 -4.09
N ILE A 157 3.69 21.88 -3.24
CA ILE A 157 4.51 21.04 -2.34
C ILE A 157 4.13 19.58 -2.61
N VAL A 158 5.15 18.72 -2.71
CA VAL A 158 4.98 17.28 -2.78
C VAL A 158 5.12 16.70 -1.38
N LEU A 159 4.07 16.05 -0.89
CA LEU A 159 4.13 15.26 0.33
C LEU A 159 4.79 13.92 0.01
N ALA A 160 6.07 13.79 0.35
CA ALA A 160 6.87 12.61 0.14
C ALA A 160 6.80 11.70 1.38
N GLY A 161 6.19 10.54 1.24
CA GLY A 161 6.04 9.59 2.33
C GLY A 161 5.50 8.24 1.85
N ARG A 162 5.14 7.39 2.77
CA ARG A 162 4.40 6.16 2.47
C ARG A 162 2.96 6.52 2.09
N PRO A 163 2.24 5.68 1.31
CA PRO A 163 0.87 5.99 0.88
C PRO A 163 -0.08 6.37 2.02
N TYR A 164 0.09 5.77 3.19
CA TYR A 164 -0.76 6.07 4.34
C TYR A 164 -0.53 7.46 4.98
N HIS A 165 0.57 8.16 4.65
CA HIS A 165 0.81 9.51 5.18
C HIS A 165 -0.14 10.56 4.61
N ILE A 166 -0.87 10.26 3.53
CA ILE A 166 -1.93 11.15 3.01
C ILE A 166 -3.28 10.93 3.70
N ASP A 167 -3.39 9.93 4.59
CA ASP A 167 -4.60 9.72 5.38
C ASP A 167 -4.81 10.87 6.37
N PRO A 168 -6.01 11.49 6.44
CA PRO A 168 -6.29 12.63 7.32
C PRO A 168 -6.06 12.36 8.80
N GLU A 169 -6.25 11.12 9.27
CA GLU A 169 -5.98 10.74 10.66
C GLU A 169 -4.48 10.77 10.99
N ILE A 170 -3.62 10.51 10.01
CA ILE A 170 -2.18 10.46 10.19
C ILE A 170 -1.53 11.81 9.96
N ASN A 171 -1.99 12.56 8.96
CA ASN A 171 -1.40 13.85 8.59
C ASN A 171 -1.93 15.03 9.40
N HIS A 172 -2.99 14.83 10.22
CA HIS A 172 -3.55 15.86 11.12
C HIS A 172 -3.86 17.21 10.45
N GLY A 173 -4.31 17.20 9.19
CA GLY A 173 -4.67 18.41 8.46
C GLY A 173 -3.50 19.19 7.85
N ILE A 174 -2.33 18.56 7.68
CA ILE A 174 -1.16 19.19 7.01
C ILE A 174 -1.50 19.63 5.57
N PRO A 175 -2.16 18.82 4.72
CA PRO A 175 -2.55 19.25 3.37
C PRO A 175 -3.47 20.46 3.37
N GLU A 176 -4.45 20.50 4.25
CA GLU A 176 -5.40 21.61 4.42
C GLU A 176 -4.69 22.88 4.86
N LEU A 177 -3.74 22.78 5.80
CA LEU A 177 -2.93 23.91 6.22
C LEU A 177 -2.11 24.46 5.05
N ILE A 178 -1.45 23.62 4.27
CA ILE A 178 -0.64 24.04 3.12
C ILE A 178 -1.53 24.72 2.06
N THR A 179 -2.70 24.15 1.75
CA THR A 179 -3.62 24.74 0.76
C THR A 179 -4.22 26.05 1.24
N SER A 180 -4.36 26.27 2.55
CA SER A 180 -4.80 27.57 3.10
C SER A 180 -3.83 28.73 2.80
N TYR A 181 -2.57 28.42 2.48
CA TYR A 181 -1.56 29.37 2.01
C TYR A 181 -1.53 29.52 0.48
N ASP A 182 -2.56 29.07 -0.22
CA ASP A 182 -2.63 29.11 -1.67
C ASP A 182 -1.51 28.31 -2.38
N ILE A 183 -1.08 27.22 -1.76
CA ILE A 183 -0.05 26.30 -2.26
C ILE A 183 -0.72 24.96 -2.58
N ALA A 184 -0.53 24.45 -3.79
CA ALA A 184 -1.03 23.15 -4.18
C ALA A 184 -0.30 22.01 -3.45
N VAL A 185 -1.01 20.93 -3.15
CA VAL A 185 -0.43 19.74 -2.52
C VAL A 185 -0.55 18.56 -3.49
N LEU A 186 0.55 17.88 -3.71
CA LEU A 186 0.64 16.67 -4.53
C LEU A 186 1.18 15.52 -3.68
N SER A 187 0.71 14.31 -3.92
CA SER A 187 1.32 13.10 -3.35
C SER A 187 2.48 12.60 -4.23
N GLU A 188 3.40 11.84 -3.65
CA GLU A 188 4.57 11.33 -4.39
C GLU A 188 4.18 10.41 -5.55
N ASP A 189 3.12 9.60 -5.41
CA ASP A 189 2.65 8.66 -6.43
C ASP A 189 1.97 9.36 -7.62
N SER A 190 1.49 10.59 -7.41
CA SER A 190 0.88 11.38 -8.48
C SER A 190 1.88 11.95 -9.47
N ILE A 191 3.19 12.07 -9.10
CA ILE A 191 4.21 12.73 -9.93
C ILE A 191 5.52 11.95 -10.10
N SER A 192 5.72 10.87 -9.37
CA SER A 192 6.99 10.11 -9.39
C SER A 192 7.36 9.56 -10.76
N HIS A 193 6.37 9.23 -11.60
CA HIS A 193 6.58 8.75 -12.97
C HIS A 193 7.25 9.79 -13.91
N LEU A 194 7.23 11.06 -13.52
CA LEU A 194 7.88 12.16 -14.26
C LEU A 194 9.37 12.34 -13.88
N GLY A 195 9.80 11.74 -12.78
CA GLY A 195 11.16 11.90 -12.26
C GLY A 195 12.16 10.90 -12.88
N LYS A 196 13.36 11.39 -13.17
CA LYS A 196 14.51 10.55 -13.57
C LYS A 196 15.51 10.50 -12.42
N VAL A 197 15.90 9.32 -12.01
CA VAL A 197 16.80 9.08 -10.88
C VAL A 197 18.17 8.65 -11.39
N ASP A 198 19.22 9.30 -10.90
CA ASP A 198 20.60 8.85 -11.10
C ASP A 198 20.91 7.71 -10.13
N ARG A 199 20.60 6.48 -10.52
CA ARG A 199 20.67 5.28 -9.69
C ARG A 199 22.06 4.98 -9.09
N PRO A 200 23.19 5.17 -9.82
CA PRO A 200 24.51 4.94 -9.25
C PRO A 200 24.83 5.74 -8.00
N THR A 201 24.13 6.85 -7.76
CA THR A 201 24.31 7.69 -6.57
C THR A 201 23.49 7.23 -5.37
N ILE A 202 22.62 6.23 -5.54
CA ILE A 202 21.71 5.75 -4.49
C ILE A 202 22.28 4.49 -3.85
N ALA A 203 22.61 4.57 -2.56
CA ALA A 203 23.17 3.44 -1.82
C ALA A 203 22.15 2.32 -1.55
N MET A 204 20.86 2.66 -1.41
CA MET A 204 19.78 1.71 -1.05
C MET A 204 18.60 1.88 -2.00
N ASP A 205 18.50 1.04 -3.02
CA ASP A 205 17.45 1.05 -4.04
C ASP A 205 16.73 -0.32 -4.10
N GLN A 206 16.25 -0.78 -2.94
CA GLN A 206 15.71 -2.13 -2.74
C GLN A 206 14.17 -2.15 -2.68
N TRP A 207 13.55 -1.05 -2.26
CA TRP A 207 12.12 -1.01 -1.97
C TRP A 207 11.36 -0.17 -2.99
N MET A 208 10.24 -0.70 -3.49
CA MET A 208 9.42 -0.05 -4.51
C MET A 208 8.99 1.36 -4.10
N TYR A 209 8.49 1.55 -2.87
CA TYR A 209 8.05 2.87 -2.39
C TYR A 209 9.20 3.87 -2.21
N HIS A 210 10.41 3.43 -1.87
CA HIS A 210 11.58 4.31 -1.83
C HIS A 210 11.98 4.76 -3.22
N SER A 211 11.94 3.88 -4.22
CA SER A 211 12.21 4.24 -5.62
C SER A 211 11.25 5.34 -6.09
N ARG A 212 9.98 5.29 -5.69
CA ARG A 212 9.01 6.35 -5.98
C ARG A 212 9.38 7.68 -5.29
N LEU A 213 9.79 7.64 -4.02
CA LEU A 213 10.25 8.84 -3.29
C LEU A 213 11.46 9.50 -3.96
N TYR A 214 12.44 8.69 -4.39
CA TYR A 214 13.60 9.20 -5.12
C TYR A 214 13.20 9.86 -6.44
N ALA A 215 12.29 9.24 -7.18
CA ALA A 215 11.79 9.77 -8.43
C ALA A 215 11.01 11.09 -8.23
N ALA A 216 10.12 11.14 -7.25
CA ALA A 216 9.37 12.34 -6.90
C ALA A 216 10.33 13.50 -6.50
N ALA A 217 11.30 13.23 -5.64
CA ALA A 217 12.31 14.23 -5.23
C ALA A 217 13.16 14.71 -6.42
N SER A 218 13.54 13.79 -7.30
CA SER A 218 14.29 14.13 -8.52
C SER A 218 13.47 15.03 -9.46
N PHE A 219 12.17 14.74 -9.62
CA PHE A 219 11.27 15.59 -10.40
C PHE A 219 11.19 16.99 -9.82
N VAL A 220 10.88 17.12 -8.52
CA VAL A 220 10.76 18.44 -7.86
C VAL A 220 12.02 19.28 -8.02
N ARG A 221 13.21 18.66 -7.91
CA ARG A 221 14.48 19.37 -8.11
C ARG A 221 14.63 20.02 -9.48
N THR A 222 13.94 19.50 -10.50
CA THR A 222 13.98 20.04 -11.87
C THR A 222 12.94 21.10 -12.16
N GLN A 223 12.04 21.36 -11.22
CA GLN A 223 11.03 22.41 -11.34
C GLN A 223 11.58 23.73 -10.79
N ASN A 224 11.28 24.83 -11.47
CA ASN A 224 11.69 26.18 -11.06
C ASN A 224 10.66 26.84 -10.15
#